data_f2554daba4d067bcb80cc88c7c9045e6
#
_entry.id   f2554daba4d067bcb80cc88c7c9045e6
#
_cell.length_a   1.000
_cell.length_b   1.000
_cell.length_c   1.000
_cell.angle_alpha   90.00
_cell.angle_beta   90.00
_cell.angle_gamma   90.00
#
_symmetry.space_group_name_H-M   'P 1'
#
loop_
_entity.id
_entity.type
_entity.pdbx_description
1 polymer ?
#
loop_
_entity_poly.entity_id
_entity_poly.type
_entity_poly.pdbx_seq_one_letter_code
_entity_poly.pdbx_strand_id
1 'polypeptide(L)'
;MENALSRELQSRTYQATKRKGVLKHSSQKIKQVLERIFLEYDSQYLKTDPIEFPHSYSEIQDREVSGLISALFSYGNVTAIKAHLKRLLALCGNSPHQFLLNGDLKLIRKELGPYRFQKPADTYLFLRTIQNKLKKAKDHRLESLFSLPEEGEFKLSPKDQKSFAKGETLRRRILSFQLRFLEESRKIDYKTN
;
A
#
# COMPACT_ATOMS: atom_id res chain seq x y z
N MET A 1 10.90 -21.11 -58.24
CA MET A 1 10.22 -20.18 -57.31
C MET A 1 10.26 -20.65 -55.82
N GLU A 2 10.52 -21.91 -55.54
CA GLU A 2 10.60 -22.44 -54.13
C GLU A 2 11.78 -21.94 -53.30
N ASN A 3 12.85 -21.50 -53.92
CA ASN A 3 14.11 -21.12 -53.22
C ASN A 3 14.12 -19.75 -52.51
N ALA A 4 13.24 -18.83 -52.88
CA ALA A 4 13.19 -17.50 -52.28
C ALA A 4 12.38 -17.49 -50.95
N LEU A 5 11.25 -18.17 -50.94
CA LEU A 5 10.39 -18.32 -49.75
C LEU A 5 11.09 -19.08 -48.60
N SER A 6 11.85 -20.13 -48.98
CA SER A 6 12.62 -20.93 -48.01
C SER A 6 13.74 -20.09 -47.35
N ARG A 7 14.42 -19.25 -48.08
CA ARG A 7 15.46 -18.35 -47.55
C ARG A 7 14.86 -17.25 -46.64
N GLU A 8 13.70 -16.74 -46.99
CA GLU A 8 13.03 -15.73 -46.16
C GLU A 8 12.52 -16.29 -44.84
N LEU A 9 11.95 -17.51 -44.84
CA LEU A 9 11.54 -18.20 -43.63
C LEU A 9 12.72 -18.55 -42.71
N GLN A 10 13.84 -19.03 -43.31
CA GLN A 10 15.06 -19.28 -42.53
C GLN A 10 15.65 -17.99 -41.91
N SER A 11 15.63 -16.87 -42.65
CA SER A 11 16.05 -15.59 -42.15
C SER A 11 15.19 -15.10 -40.97
N ARG A 12 13.87 -15.22 -41.06
CA ARG A 12 12.92 -14.83 -40.00
C ARG A 12 13.08 -15.69 -38.73
N THR A 13 13.27 -17.00 -38.90
CA THR A 13 13.52 -17.91 -37.77
C THR A 13 14.88 -17.64 -37.10
N TYR A 14 15.92 -17.35 -37.87
CA TYR A 14 17.23 -16.97 -37.34
C TYR A 14 17.17 -15.65 -36.56
N GLN A 15 16.49 -14.62 -37.09
CA GLN A 15 16.30 -13.35 -36.40
C GLN A 15 15.46 -13.49 -35.12
N ALA A 16 14.43 -14.32 -35.11
CA ALA A 16 13.62 -14.58 -33.92
C ALA A 16 14.43 -15.32 -32.84
N THR A 17 15.27 -16.29 -33.24
CA THR A 17 16.13 -17.02 -32.30
C THR A 17 17.22 -16.14 -31.72
N LYS A 18 17.83 -15.27 -32.55
CA LYS A 18 18.83 -14.28 -32.11
C LYS A 18 18.22 -13.26 -31.14
N ARG A 19 17.00 -12.76 -31.39
CA ARG A 19 16.26 -11.88 -30.47
C ARG A 19 15.94 -12.59 -29.13
N LYS A 20 15.50 -13.85 -29.14
CA LYS A 20 15.26 -14.64 -27.92
C LYS A 20 16.55 -14.86 -27.14
N GLY A 21 17.66 -15.12 -27.80
CA GLY A 21 18.98 -15.27 -27.15
C GLY A 21 19.46 -13.99 -26.51
N VAL A 22 19.33 -12.83 -27.18
CA VAL A 22 19.68 -11.52 -26.64
C VAL A 22 18.81 -11.16 -25.44
N LEU A 23 17.48 -11.40 -25.50
CA LEU A 23 16.55 -11.16 -24.40
C LEU A 23 16.88 -12.05 -23.20
N LYS A 24 17.19 -13.33 -23.42
CA LYS A 24 17.56 -14.24 -22.33
C LYS A 24 18.87 -13.83 -21.65
N HIS A 25 19.87 -13.40 -22.43
CA HIS A 25 21.15 -12.94 -21.91
C HIS A 25 21.01 -11.60 -21.16
N SER A 26 20.15 -10.69 -21.66
CA SER A 26 19.81 -9.44 -20.97
C SER A 26 19.10 -9.71 -19.64
N SER A 27 18.13 -10.64 -19.62
CA SER A 27 17.43 -11.03 -18.39
C SER A 27 18.35 -11.62 -17.33
N GLN A 28 19.34 -12.43 -17.72
CA GLN A 28 20.32 -12.97 -16.78
C GLN A 28 21.22 -11.88 -16.19
N LYS A 29 21.67 -10.93 -17.00
CA LYS A 29 22.44 -9.77 -16.50
C LYS A 29 21.64 -8.92 -15.52
N ILE A 30 20.37 -8.64 -15.85
CA ILE A 30 19.47 -7.91 -14.97
C ILE A 30 19.28 -8.67 -13.65
N LYS A 31 19.05 -9.97 -13.70
CA LYS A 31 18.93 -10.82 -12.51
C LYS A 31 20.17 -10.74 -11.63
N GLN A 32 21.37 -10.88 -12.20
CA GLN A 32 22.63 -10.77 -11.46
C GLN A 32 22.82 -9.40 -10.80
N VAL A 33 22.44 -8.31 -11.50
CA VAL A 33 22.49 -6.96 -10.93
C VAL A 33 21.49 -6.82 -9.77
N LEU A 34 20.27 -7.31 -9.93
CA LEU A 34 19.26 -7.26 -8.88
C LEU A 34 19.64 -8.10 -7.66
N GLU A 35 20.22 -9.29 -7.87
CA GLU A 35 20.72 -10.13 -6.78
C GLU A 35 21.87 -9.45 -6.01
N ARG A 36 22.79 -8.80 -6.72
CA ARG A 36 23.85 -8.02 -6.08
C ARG A 36 23.28 -6.85 -5.27
N ILE A 37 22.36 -6.09 -5.85
CA ILE A 37 21.68 -4.98 -5.15
C ILE A 37 20.94 -5.52 -3.92
N PHE A 38 20.23 -6.64 -4.05
CA PHE A 38 19.53 -7.27 -2.93
C PHE A 38 20.45 -7.66 -1.77
N LEU A 39 21.66 -8.17 -2.08
CA LEU A 39 22.66 -8.50 -1.07
C LEU A 39 23.33 -7.25 -0.46
N GLU A 40 23.45 -6.18 -1.24
CA GLU A 40 24.04 -4.92 -0.81
C GLU A 40 23.08 -4.09 0.05
N TYR A 41 21.78 -4.12 -0.29
CA TYR A 41 20.69 -3.44 0.42
C TYR A 41 20.00 -4.39 1.42
N ASP A 42 20.66 -4.61 2.53
CA ASP A 42 20.17 -5.46 3.61
C ASP A 42 19.32 -4.72 4.66
N SER A 43 19.06 -5.36 5.79
CA SER A 43 18.25 -4.83 6.89
C SER A 43 18.76 -3.49 7.48
N GLN A 44 20.03 -3.11 7.28
CA GLN A 44 20.54 -1.81 7.77
C GLN A 44 19.84 -0.62 7.10
N TYR A 45 19.41 -0.77 5.84
CA TYR A 45 18.69 0.28 5.11
C TYR A 45 17.25 0.48 5.61
N LEU A 46 16.66 -0.49 6.29
CA LEU A 46 15.34 -0.34 6.91
C LEU A 46 15.30 0.86 7.86
N LYS A 47 16.41 1.11 8.59
CA LYS A 47 16.51 2.22 9.53
C LYS A 47 16.55 3.61 8.87
N THR A 48 16.75 3.68 7.57
CA THR A 48 16.79 4.95 6.82
C THR A 48 15.44 5.33 6.21
N ASP A 49 14.43 4.47 6.31
CA ASP A 49 13.12 4.61 5.69
C ASP A 49 11.99 4.43 6.71
N PRO A 50 10.82 5.06 6.54
CA PRO A 50 9.64 4.85 7.37
C PRO A 50 9.15 3.39 7.45
N ILE A 51 9.59 2.53 6.55
CA ILE A 51 9.29 1.08 6.58
C ILE A 51 9.85 0.40 7.84
N GLU A 52 10.77 1.04 8.56
CA GLU A 52 11.27 0.52 9.84
C GLU A 52 10.16 0.29 10.86
N PHE A 53 9.11 1.14 10.85
CA PHE A 53 8.03 1.06 11.83
C PHE A 53 7.20 -0.24 11.70
N PRO A 54 6.66 -0.63 10.53
CA PRO A 54 5.99 -1.92 10.43
C PRO A 54 6.92 -3.10 10.70
N HIS A 55 8.22 -3.00 10.39
CA HIS A 55 9.18 -4.05 10.70
C HIS A 55 9.53 -4.16 12.19
N SER A 56 9.18 -3.19 13.01
CA SER A 56 9.42 -3.23 14.46
C SER A 56 8.38 -4.08 15.23
N TYR A 57 7.30 -4.49 14.58
CA TYR A 57 6.25 -5.30 15.21
C TYR A 57 6.34 -6.77 14.78
N SER A 58 6.08 -7.69 15.71
CA SER A 58 6.01 -9.13 15.45
C SER A 58 4.64 -9.53 14.90
N GLU A 59 3.57 -8.95 15.47
CA GLU A 59 2.20 -9.30 15.13
C GLU A 59 1.79 -8.72 13.77
N ILE A 60 1.15 -9.55 12.93
CA ILE A 60 0.77 -9.17 11.57
C ILE A 60 -0.21 -8.00 11.56
N GLN A 61 -1.15 -7.95 12.49
CA GLN A 61 -2.14 -6.89 12.61
C GLN A 61 -1.48 -5.54 12.94
N ASP A 62 -0.47 -5.54 13.79
CA ASP A 62 0.29 -4.33 14.13
C ASP A 62 1.15 -3.87 12.95
N ARG A 63 1.72 -4.80 12.18
CA ARG A 63 2.42 -4.50 10.92
C ARG A 63 1.50 -3.85 9.90
N GLU A 64 0.28 -4.38 9.73
CA GLU A 64 -0.70 -3.83 8.81
C GLU A 64 -1.08 -2.39 9.20
N VAL A 65 -1.38 -2.15 10.46
CA VAL A 65 -1.79 -0.82 10.95
C VAL A 65 -0.63 0.16 10.90
N SER A 66 0.53 -0.20 11.43
CA SER A 66 1.71 0.68 11.38
C SER A 66 2.19 0.92 9.95
N GLY A 67 2.08 -0.07 9.06
CA GLY A 67 2.39 0.07 7.65
C GLY A 67 1.46 1.05 6.93
N LEU A 68 0.15 0.97 7.17
CA LEU A 68 -0.81 1.93 6.60
C LEU A 68 -0.56 3.35 7.13
N ILE A 69 -0.33 3.51 8.43
CA ILE A 69 0.01 4.78 9.05
C ILE A 69 1.31 5.33 8.45
N SER A 70 2.36 4.51 8.35
CA SER A 70 3.64 4.92 7.77
C SER A 70 3.49 5.37 6.32
N ALA A 71 2.74 4.64 5.50
CA ALA A 71 2.47 5.00 4.11
C ALA A 71 1.72 6.34 3.99
N LEU A 72 0.74 6.60 4.87
CA LEU A 72 -0.03 7.85 4.88
C LEU A 72 0.84 9.08 5.10
N PHE A 73 1.85 8.98 5.96
CA PHE A 73 2.72 10.09 6.33
C PHE A 73 4.05 10.12 5.56
N SER A 74 4.30 9.18 4.65
CA SER A 74 5.54 9.08 3.87
C SER A 74 5.63 10.12 2.76
N TYR A 75 5.51 11.41 3.10
CA TYR A 75 5.72 12.52 2.19
C TYR A 75 6.52 13.65 2.85
N GLY A 76 7.56 14.10 2.18
CA GLY A 76 8.45 15.14 2.64
C GLY A 76 9.83 14.63 3.08
N ASN A 77 10.44 15.28 4.04
CA ASN A 77 11.75 14.91 4.55
C ASN A 77 11.67 13.68 5.47
N VAL A 78 12.51 12.68 5.24
CA VAL A 78 12.52 11.39 5.98
C VAL A 78 12.67 11.58 7.49
N THR A 79 13.55 12.48 7.92
CA THR A 79 13.75 12.76 9.35
C THR A 79 12.46 13.28 10.00
N ALA A 80 11.77 14.22 9.34
CA ALA A 80 10.50 14.76 9.82
C ALA A 80 9.39 13.70 9.81
N ILE A 81 9.33 12.85 8.76
CA ILE A 81 8.40 11.71 8.67
C ILE A 81 8.60 10.81 9.89
N LYS A 82 9.83 10.34 10.11
CA LYS A 82 10.16 9.42 11.20
C LYS A 82 9.88 10.02 12.57
N ALA A 83 10.21 11.29 12.80
CA ALA A 83 9.92 11.98 14.05
C ALA A 83 8.40 12.06 14.31
N HIS A 84 7.59 12.31 13.29
CA HIS A 84 6.12 12.34 13.40
C HIS A 84 5.54 10.95 13.67
N LEU A 85 5.96 9.95 12.88
CA LEU A 85 5.51 8.56 13.04
C LEU A 85 5.87 8.00 14.41
N LYS A 86 7.09 8.28 14.91
CA LYS A 86 7.51 7.88 16.25
C LYS A 86 6.59 8.44 17.33
N ARG A 87 6.20 9.71 17.23
CA ARG A 87 5.24 10.32 18.18
C ARG A 87 3.86 9.70 18.08
N LEU A 88 3.34 9.53 16.85
CA LEU A 88 2.02 8.95 16.63
C LEU A 88 1.94 7.52 17.13
N LEU A 89 2.90 6.67 16.77
CA LEU A 89 2.92 5.26 17.20
C LEU A 89 3.18 5.11 18.70
N ALA A 90 3.94 6.04 19.32
CA ALA A 90 4.09 6.06 20.78
C ALA A 90 2.76 6.31 21.51
N LEU A 91 1.86 7.13 20.95
CA LEU A 91 0.52 7.31 21.49
C LEU A 91 -0.35 6.05 21.34
N CYS A 92 -0.06 5.21 20.35
CA CYS A 92 -0.74 3.92 20.17
C CYS A 92 -0.25 2.83 21.15
N GLY A 93 0.84 3.07 21.87
CA GLY A 93 1.42 2.07 22.79
C GLY A 93 2.08 0.91 22.07
N ASN A 94 2.07 -0.27 22.71
CA ASN A 94 2.77 -1.45 22.21
C ASN A 94 2.07 -2.12 21.01
N SER A 95 0.77 -1.90 20.83
CA SER A 95 -0.02 -2.48 19.76
C SER A 95 -0.90 -1.43 19.08
N PRO A 96 -0.47 -0.88 17.95
CA PRO A 96 -1.29 0.03 17.15
C PRO A 96 -2.64 -0.54 16.76
N HIS A 97 -2.72 -1.84 16.50
CA HIS A 97 -3.96 -2.52 16.17
C HIS A 97 -4.94 -2.51 17.35
N GLN A 98 -4.50 -2.91 18.53
CA GLN A 98 -5.34 -2.90 19.75
C GLN A 98 -5.75 -1.47 20.12
N PHE A 99 -4.85 -0.51 19.95
CA PHE A 99 -5.19 0.90 20.15
C PHE A 99 -6.29 1.36 19.17
N LEU A 100 -6.21 0.99 17.91
CA LEU A 100 -7.28 1.30 16.96
C LEU A 100 -8.60 0.61 17.33
N LEU A 101 -8.59 -0.63 17.79
CA LEU A 101 -9.83 -1.31 18.15
C LEU A 101 -10.46 -0.73 19.43
N ASN A 102 -9.69 -0.47 20.46
CA ASN A 102 -10.19 -0.26 21.80
C ASN A 102 -9.77 1.08 22.44
N GLY A 103 -8.77 1.77 21.85
CA GLY A 103 -8.21 2.99 22.42
C GLY A 103 -9.08 4.22 22.21
N ASP A 104 -8.83 5.23 23.04
CA ASP A 104 -9.45 6.54 22.87
C ASP A 104 -8.66 7.39 21.84
N LEU A 105 -9.19 7.45 20.64
CA LEU A 105 -8.58 8.21 19.54
C LEU A 105 -8.57 9.74 19.79
N LYS A 106 -9.34 10.25 20.78
CA LYS A 106 -9.28 11.67 21.14
C LYS A 106 -7.89 12.06 21.64
N LEU A 107 -7.14 11.09 22.19
CA LEU A 107 -5.75 11.28 22.58
C LEU A 107 -4.89 11.77 21.39
N ILE A 108 -5.10 11.20 20.21
CA ILE A 108 -4.39 11.63 18.98
C ILE A 108 -4.67 13.10 18.68
N ARG A 109 -5.95 13.52 18.75
CA ARG A 109 -6.35 14.90 18.50
C ARG A 109 -5.77 15.88 19.51
N LYS A 110 -5.62 15.44 20.77
CA LYS A 110 -5.13 16.25 21.87
C LYS A 110 -3.61 16.37 21.92
N GLU A 111 -2.90 15.25 21.74
CA GLU A 111 -1.46 15.16 22.04
C GLU A 111 -0.59 15.19 20.78
N LEU A 112 -1.14 14.85 19.60
CA LEU A 112 -0.38 14.86 18.35
C LEU A 112 -0.33 16.27 17.77
N GLY A 113 0.88 16.78 17.51
CA GLY A 113 1.06 18.04 16.79
C GLY A 113 0.72 17.92 15.29
N PRO A 114 0.57 19.06 14.60
CA PRO A 114 0.35 19.07 13.16
C PRO A 114 1.55 18.47 12.41
N TYR A 115 1.28 17.89 11.25
CA TYR A 115 2.32 17.42 10.34
C TYR A 115 2.09 17.99 8.94
N ARG A 116 2.95 18.94 8.55
CA ARG A 116 2.84 19.65 7.27
C ARG A 116 1.44 20.25 7.07
N PHE A 117 0.67 19.72 6.14
CA PHE A 117 -0.68 20.19 5.83
C PHE A 117 -1.78 19.51 6.66
N GLN A 118 -1.45 18.42 7.36
CA GLN A 118 -2.41 17.67 8.15
C GLN A 118 -2.49 18.23 9.57
N LYS A 119 -3.69 18.51 10.01
CA LYS A 119 -4.00 18.86 11.39
C LYS A 119 -4.21 17.59 12.22
N PRO A 120 -4.06 17.65 13.54
CA PRO A 120 -4.38 16.51 14.41
C PRO A 120 -5.79 15.95 14.20
N ALA A 121 -6.75 16.83 13.88
CA ALA A 121 -8.11 16.45 13.57
C ALA A 121 -8.23 15.60 12.28
N ASP A 122 -7.39 15.86 11.27
CA ASP A 122 -7.38 15.07 10.03
C ASP A 122 -6.83 13.66 10.31
N THR A 123 -5.78 13.56 11.11
CA THR A 123 -5.22 12.29 11.59
C THR A 123 -6.24 11.52 12.42
N TYR A 124 -6.92 12.18 13.33
CA TYR A 124 -8.00 11.60 14.12
C TYR A 124 -9.11 11.04 13.22
N LEU A 125 -9.60 11.84 12.25
CA LEU A 125 -10.66 11.41 11.31
C LEU A 125 -10.23 10.18 10.51
N PHE A 126 -8.99 10.17 10.02
CA PHE A 126 -8.44 9.02 9.31
C PHE A 126 -8.44 7.77 10.19
N LEU A 127 -7.87 7.85 11.38
CA LEU A 127 -7.80 6.71 12.31
C LEU A 127 -9.18 6.27 12.78
N ARG A 128 -10.12 7.19 12.99
CA ARG A 128 -11.50 6.88 13.34
C ARG A 128 -12.23 6.14 12.23
N THR A 129 -12.00 6.52 10.97
CA THR A 129 -12.54 5.83 9.82
C THR A 129 -12.03 4.37 9.76
N ILE A 130 -10.72 4.18 9.96
CA ILE A 130 -10.12 2.84 10.01
C ILE A 130 -10.66 2.04 11.19
N GLN A 131 -10.76 2.64 12.38
CA GLN A 131 -11.33 2.01 13.57
C GLN A 131 -12.74 1.46 13.30
N ASN A 132 -13.60 2.30 12.72
CA ASN A 132 -14.98 1.90 12.41
C ASN A 132 -15.04 0.73 11.42
N LYS A 133 -14.15 0.73 10.43
CA LYS A 133 -14.07 -0.38 9.46
C LYS A 133 -13.51 -1.64 10.08
N LEU A 134 -12.44 -1.55 10.87
CA LEU A 134 -11.86 -2.70 11.57
C LEU A 134 -12.85 -3.36 12.52
N LYS A 135 -13.61 -2.58 13.28
CA LYS A 135 -14.65 -3.10 14.18
C LYS A 135 -15.77 -3.85 13.47
N LYS A 136 -16.04 -3.49 12.21
CA LYS A 136 -17.04 -4.16 11.37
C LYS A 136 -16.49 -5.38 10.64
N ALA A 137 -15.18 -5.46 10.45
CA ALA A 137 -14.54 -6.61 9.81
C ALA A 137 -14.56 -7.83 10.73
N LYS A 138 -14.91 -9.02 10.21
CA LYS A 138 -15.03 -10.25 11.00
C LYS A 138 -13.74 -10.67 11.68
N ASP A 139 -12.62 -10.43 11.02
CA ASP A 139 -11.28 -10.78 11.47
C ASP A 139 -10.51 -9.61 12.09
N HIS A 140 -11.11 -8.43 12.12
CA HIS A 140 -10.49 -7.17 12.56
C HIS A 140 -9.14 -6.88 11.90
N ARG A 141 -8.97 -7.30 10.63
CA ARG A 141 -7.73 -7.08 9.86
C ARG A 141 -7.90 -6.02 8.79
N LEU A 142 -6.84 -5.22 8.58
CA LEU A 142 -6.81 -4.24 7.48
C LEU A 142 -6.82 -4.93 6.12
N GLU A 143 -6.19 -6.10 6.00
CA GLU A 143 -6.16 -6.84 4.74
C GLU A 143 -7.56 -7.07 4.18
N SER A 144 -8.55 -7.35 5.01
CA SER A 144 -9.93 -7.55 4.60
C SER A 144 -10.55 -6.32 3.91
N LEU A 145 -10.10 -5.11 4.29
CA LEU A 145 -10.56 -3.86 3.66
C LEU A 145 -10.02 -3.70 2.22
N PHE A 146 -8.97 -4.43 1.86
CA PHE A 146 -8.41 -4.50 0.52
C PHE A 146 -8.92 -5.69 -0.30
N SER A 147 -9.92 -6.43 0.20
CA SER A 147 -10.55 -7.51 -0.57
C SER A 147 -11.17 -6.97 -1.86
N LEU A 148 -11.33 -7.85 -2.86
CA LEU A 148 -12.11 -7.49 -4.04
C LEU A 148 -13.57 -7.22 -3.61
N PRO A 149 -14.25 -6.25 -4.26
CA PRO A 149 -15.63 -5.93 -3.90
C PRO A 149 -16.57 -7.06 -4.29
N GLU A 150 -17.62 -7.23 -3.49
CA GLU A 150 -18.76 -8.05 -3.84
C GLU A 150 -19.59 -7.36 -4.94
N GLU A 151 -20.40 -8.15 -5.64
CA GLU A 151 -21.31 -7.60 -6.66
C GLU A 151 -22.28 -6.61 -6.03
N GLY A 152 -22.35 -5.41 -6.60
CA GLY A 152 -23.23 -4.36 -6.11
C GLY A 152 -22.75 -3.60 -4.86
N GLU A 153 -21.58 -3.92 -4.29
CA GLU A 153 -21.06 -3.24 -3.11
C GLU A 153 -20.91 -1.73 -3.31
N PHE A 154 -20.50 -1.30 -4.51
CA PHE A 154 -20.33 0.12 -4.83
C PHE A 154 -21.29 0.60 -5.90
N LYS A 155 -21.93 1.74 -5.66
CA LYS A 155 -22.71 2.47 -6.68
C LYS A 155 -21.78 3.28 -7.57
N LEU A 156 -21.20 2.61 -8.56
CA LEU A 156 -20.30 3.24 -9.55
C LEU A 156 -21.08 3.63 -10.80
N SER A 157 -20.66 4.71 -11.47
CA SER A 157 -21.18 5.04 -12.80
C SER A 157 -20.81 3.91 -13.80
N PRO A 158 -21.56 3.73 -14.92
CA PRO A 158 -21.24 2.71 -15.92
C PRO A 158 -19.81 2.82 -16.47
N LYS A 159 -19.28 4.05 -16.59
CA LYS A 159 -17.91 4.32 -17.01
C LYS A 159 -16.91 3.81 -15.97
N ASP A 160 -17.17 4.09 -14.69
CA ASP A 160 -16.28 3.70 -13.61
C ASP A 160 -16.34 2.19 -13.37
N GLN A 161 -17.50 1.55 -13.49
CA GLN A 161 -17.64 0.09 -13.45
C GLN A 161 -16.79 -0.59 -14.52
N LYS A 162 -16.83 -0.08 -15.77
CA LYS A 162 -16.04 -0.61 -16.88
C LYS A 162 -14.55 -0.41 -16.64
N SER A 163 -14.14 0.75 -16.12
CA SER A 163 -12.75 1.04 -15.77
C SER A 163 -12.27 0.16 -14.62
N PHE A 164 -13.09 -0.02 -13.60
CA PHE A 164 -12.81 -0.87 -12.45
C PHE A 164 -12.65 -2.35 -12.86
N ALA A 165 -13.55 -2.88 -13.68
CA ALA A 165 -13.52 -4.27 -14.14
C ALA A 165 -12.27 -4.59 -14.98
N LYS A 166 -11.75 -3.62 -15.74
CA LYS A 166 -10.54 -3.76 -16.57
C LYS A 166 -9.23 -3.60 -15.80
N GLY A 167 -9.26 -3.14 -14.56
CA GLY A 167 -8.09 -2.93 -13.74
C GLY A 167 -7.40 -4.25 -13.34
N GLU A 168 -6.08 -4.20 -13.15
CA GLU A 168 -5.35 -5.30 -12.52
C GLU A 168 -5.87 -5.55 -11.11
N THR A 169 -5.74 -6.79 -10.62
CA THR A 169 -6.26 -7.22 -9.31
C THR A 169 -5.79 -6.30 -8.18
N LEU A 170 -4.50 -5.95 -8.13
CA LEU A 170 -3.95 -5.06 -7.11
C LEU A 170 -4.62 -3.67 -7.15
N ARG A 171 -4.75 -3.08 -8.34
CA ARG A 171 -5.42 -1.79 -8.53
C ARG A 171 -6.86 -1.83 -8.04
N ARG A 172 -7.59 -2.90 -8.35
CA ARG A 172 -8.97 -3.10 -7.91
C ARG A 172 -9.07 -3.18 -6.39
N ARG A 173 -8.16 -3.89 -5.73
CA ARG A 173 -8.08 -3.99 -4.28
C ARG A 173 -7.82 -2.63 -3.62
N ILE A 174 -6.88 -1.84 -4.15
CA ILE A 174 -6.59 -0.47 -3.66
C ILE A 174 -7.83 0.43 -3.83
N LEU A 175 -8.48 0.42 -4.99
CA LEU A 175 -9.69 1.19 -5.22
C LEU A 175 -10.84 0.77 -4.30
N SER A 176 -10.99 -0.53 -4.03
CA SER A 176 -11.99 -1.04 -3.07
C SER A 176 -11.74 -0.47 -1.66
N PHE A 177 -10.50 -0.48 -1.20
CA PHE A 177 -10.14 0.15 0.07
C PHE A 177 -10.49 1.65 0.07
N GLN A 178 -10.12 2.39 -0.97
CA GLN A 178 -10.40 3.82 -1.07
C GLN A 178 -11.89 4.12 -1.03
N LEU A 179 -12.70 3.35 -1.76
CA LEU A 179 -14.17 3.53 -1.79
C LEU A 179 -14.80 3.21 -0.43
N ARG A 180 -14.40 2.11 0.21
CA ARG A 180 -14.84 1.74 1.57
C ARG A 180 -14.47 2.80 2.58
N PHE A 181 -13.26 3.35 2.46
CA PHE A 181 -12.77 4.42 3.32
C PHE A 181 -13.61 5.70 3.16
N LEU A 182 -13.80 6.16 1.92
CA LEU A 182 -14.58 7.36 1.63
C LEU A 182 -16.03 7.24 2.07
N GLU A 183 -16.65 6.09 1.88
CA GLU A 183 -18.01 5.84 2.34
C GLU A 183 -18.13 5.92 3.86
N GLU A 184 -17.18 5.34 4.59
CA GLU A 184 -17.21 5.36 6.05
C GLU A 184 -16.85 6.76 6.60
N SER A 185 -15.86 7.46 6.01
CA SER A 185 -15.46 8.79 6.45
C SER A 185 -16.58 9.83 6.37
N ARG A 186 -17.47 9.71 5.35
CA ARG A 186 -18.63 10.58 5.19
C ARG A 186 -19.66 10.44 6.31
N LYS A 187 -19.65 9.32 7.05
CA LYS A 187 -20.57 9.07 8.17
C LYS A 187 -20.07 9.69 9.47
N ILE A 188 -18.84 10.17 9.49
CA ILE A 188 -18.22 10.74 10.69
C ILE A 188 -18.41 12.26 10.66
N ASP A 189 -19.06 12.80 11.68
CA ASP A 189 -19.15 14.24 11.85
C ASP A 189 -17.81 14.81 12.34
N TYR A 190 -17.20 15.62 11.49
CA TYR A 190 -15.91 16.25 11.77
C TYR A 190 -15.96 17.29 12.89
N LYS A 191 -17.15 17.88 13.16
CA LYS A 191 -17.31 18.97 14.14
C LYS A 191 -17.56 18.45 15.55
N THR A 192 -18.21 17.33 15.69
CA THR A 192 -18.69 16.82 16.99
C THR A 192 -17.82 15.71 17.59
N ASN A 193 -16.90 15.14 16.81
CA ASN A 193 -15.98 14.11 17.24
C ASN A 193 -14.52 14.65 17.43
#